data_fb10561f9661eebfe88397a8e7f048a6
#
_entry.id   fb10561f9661eebfe88397a8e7f048a6
#
_cell.length_a   1.000
_cell.length_b   1.000
_cell.length_c   1.000
_cell.angle_alpha   90.00
_cell.angle_beta   90.00
_cell.angle_gamma   90.00
#
_symmetry.space_group_name_H-M   'P 1'
#
loop_
_entity.id
_entity.type
_entity.pdbx_description
1 polymer ?
#
loop_
_entity_poly.entity_id
_entity_poly.type
_entity_poly.pdbx_seq_one_letter_code
_entity_poly.pdbx_strand_id
1 'polypeptide(L)'
;MREIQDRALDLFEERGFDAVTIEAVAAAAEVSPSSVYRYFGTKEGLLVADEFDAMTADELTSTVDPDDPIASLLRMVRRYEARPEEISDGRVPDAWRRVPFFFTVPSVRAALLSSADAASKRIAPLIARNDAFTPSQARVLSNALTFGYLVSLELWFSDGRIRPIADYVEEGLRPLRTLWTDTAPSS
;
A
#
# COMPACT_ATOMS: atom_id res chain seq x y z
N MET A 1 -6.30 -12.36 -10.12
CA MET A 1 -6.58 -11.12 -9.34
C MET A 1 -6.12 -9.88 -10.09
N ARG A 2 -4.89 -9.79 -10.56
CA ARG A 2 -4.40 -8.64 -11.34
C ARG A 2 -5.29 -8.29 -12.52
N GLU A 3 -5.63 -9.24 -13.39
CA GLU A 3 -6.46 -8.97 -14.56
C GLU A 3 -7.80 -8.31 -14.23
N ILE A 4 -8.45 -8.69 -13.11
CA ILE A 4 -9.69 -8.04 -12.67
C ILE A 4 -9.41 -6.58 -12.26
N GLN A 5 -8.31 -6.31 -11.57
CA GLN A 5 -7.92 -4.95 -11.17
C GLN A 5 -7.56 -4.10 -12.38
N ASP A 6 -6.84 -4.64 -13.36
CA ASP A 6 -6.46 -3.93 -14.59
C ASP A 6 -7.71 -3.53 -15.37
N ARG A 7 -8.68 -4.46 -15.55
CA ARG A 7 -9.96 -4.15 -16.20
C ARG A 7 -10.79 -3.12 -15.42
N ALA A 8 -10.76 -3.20 -14.08
CA ALA A 8 -11.43 -2.22 -13.23
C ALA A 8 -10.80 -0.83 -13.40
N LEU A 9 -9.47 -0.72 -13.41
CA LEU A 9 -8.74 0.53 -13.63
C LEU A 9 -9.05 1.14 -14.99
N ASP A 10 -9.03 0.33 -16.06
CA ASP A 10 -9.39 0.80 -17.41
C ASP A 10 -10.80 1.41 -17.42
N LEU A 11 -11.77 0.73 -16.80
CA LEU A 11 -13.15 1.22 -16.72
C LEU A 11 -13.28 2.49 -15.84
N PHE A 12 -12.58 2.53 -14.70
CA PHE A 12 -12.61 3.69 -13.80
C PHE A 12 -11.99 4.93 -14.44
N GLU A 13 -10.91 4.77 -15.21
CA GLU A 13 -10.28 5.87 -15.95
C GLU A 13 -11.14 6.34 -17.12
N GLU A 14 -11.79 5.42 -17.83
CA GLU A 14 -12.65 5.75 -18.98
C GLU A 14 -13.96 6.43 -18.58
N ARG A 15 -14.63 5.94 -17.50
CA ARG A 15 -16.02 6.28 -17.17
C ARG A 15 -16.20 7.01 -15.85
N GLY A 16 -15.13 7.09 -15.05
CA GLY A 16 -15.20 7.56 -13.67
C GLY A 16 -15.61 6.46 -12.70
N PHE A 17 -15.11 6.56 -11.46
CA PHE A 17 -15.34 5.54 -10.43
C PHE A 17 -16.82 5.29 -10.14
N ASP A 18 -17.63 6.35 -10.01
CA ASP A 18 -19.04 6.22 -9.61
C ASP A 18 -19.93 5.54 -10.67
N ALA A 19 -19.61 5.72 -11.96
CA ALA A 19 -20.40 5.17 -13.06
C ALA A 19 -20.15 3.68 -13.32
N VAL A 20 -19.08 3.09 -12.75
CA VAL A 20 -18.71 1.69 -12.97
C VAL A 20 -19.29 0.80 -11.87
N THR A 21 -19.89 -0.33 -12.25
CA THR A 21 -20.41 -1.35 -11.31
C THR A 21 -19.50 -2.57 -11.26
N ILE A 22 -19.61 -3.37 -10.20
CA ILE A 22 -18.88 -4.64 -10.10
C ILE A 22 -19.27 -5.60 -11.23
N GLU A 23 -20.53 -5.58 -11.67
CA GLU A 23 -21.03 -6.39 -12.79
C GLU A 23 -20.34 -6.00 -14.10
N ALA A 24 -20.11 -4.69 -14.34
CA ALA A 24 -19.38 -4.22 -15.50
C ALA A 24 -17.92 -4.66 -15.49
N VAL A 25 -17.26 -4.58 -14.32
CA VAL A 25 -15.90 -5.08 -14.13
C VAL A 25 -15.82 -6.59 -14.35
N ALA A 26 -16.76 -7.34 -13.77
CA ALA A 26 -16.82 -8.79 -13.92
C ALA A 26 -16.98 -9.22 -15.39
N ALA A 27 -17.86 -8.53 -16.12
CA ALA A 27 -18.05 -8.77 -17.55
C ALA A 27 -16.79 -8.46 -18.36
N ALA A 28 -16.10 -7.34 -18.06
CA ALA A 28 -14.85 -6.96 -18.75
C ALA A 28 -13.69 -7.89 -18.46
N ALA A 29 -13.66 -8.50 -17.26
CA ALA A 29 -12.64 -9.47 -16.85
C ALA A 29 -13.03 -10.93 -17.14
N GLU A 30 -14.17 -11.16 -17.80
CA GLU A 30 -14.71 -12.50 -18.15
C GLU A 30 -14.86 -13.43 -16.91
N VAL A 31 -15.25 -12.86 -15.77
CA VAL A 31 -15.49 -13.59 -14.53
C VAL A 31 -16.91 -13.37 -14.01
N SER A 32 -17.34 -14.17 -13.02
CA SER A 32 -18.62 -13.93 -12.37
C SER A 32 -18.53 -12.76 -11.36
N PRO A 33 -19.60 -11.95 -11.18
CA PRO A 33 -19.63 -10.93 -10.13
C PRO A 33 -19.33 -11.49 -8.74
N SER A 34 -19.78 -12.70 -8.44
CA SER A 34 -19.49 -13.39 -7.18
C SER A 34 -17.99 -13.66 -6.97
N SER A 35 -17.24 -13.87 -8.04
CA SER A 35 -15.77 -13.99 -7.97
C SER A 35 -15.13 -12.65 -7.58
N VAL A 36 -15.60 -11.54 -8.16
CA VAL A 36 -15.11 -10.20 -7.80
C VAL A 36 -15.41 -9.89 -6.33
N TYR A 37 -16.63 -10.11 -5.87
CA TYR A 37 -17.00 -9.92 -4.47
C TYR A 37 -16.17 -10.79 -3.52
N ARG A 38 -15.91 -12.04 -3.89
CA ARG A 38 -15.11 -12.95 -3.08
C ARG A 38 -13.67 -12.48 -2.89
N TYR A 39 -13.06 -11.89 -3.90
CA TYR A 39 -11.65 -11.46 -3.87
C TYR A 39 -11.48 -10.06 -3.29
N PHE A 40 -12.40 -9.15 -3.55
CA PHE A 40 -12.23 -7.73 -3.27
C PHE A 40 -13.27 -7.17 -2.29
N GLY A 41 -14.35 -7.89 -2.03
CA GLY A 41 -15.41 -7.50 -1.10
C GLY A 41 -16.28 -6.35 -1.60
N THR A 42 -15.68 -5.24 -2.03
CA THR A 42 -16.36 -4.03 -2.48
C THR A 42 -15.72 -3.47 -3.76
N LYS A 43 -16.36 -2.46 -4.35
CA LYS A 43 -15.80 -1.75 -5.51
C LYS A 43 -14.51 -0.99 -5.13
N GLU A 44 -14.47 -0.41 -3.94
CA GLU A 44 -13.27 0.23 -3.39
C GLU A 44 -12.14 -0.79 -3.20
N GLY A 45 -12.47 -2.01 -2.80
CA GLY A 45 -11.52 -3.10 -2.65
C GLY A 45 -10.74 -3.41 -3.92
N LEU A 46 -11.32 -3.19 -5.10
CA LEU A 46 -10.62 -3.32 -6.39
C LEU A 46 -9.41 -2.36 -6.50
N LEU A 47 -9.46 -1.22 -5.83
CA LEU A 47 -8.41 -0.20 -5.83
C LEU A 47 -7.44 -0.35 -4.67
N VAL A 48 -7.92 -0.72 -3.47
CA VAL A 48 -7.08 -0.70 -2.26
C VAL A 48 -6.42 -2.05 -1.95
N ALA A 49 -6.95 -3.17 -2.44
CA ALA A 49 -6.34 -4.47 -2.23
C ALA A 49 -4.99 -4.56 -2.95
N ASP A 50 -3.96 -4.98 -2.24
CA ASP A 50 -2.61 -5.13 -2.77
C ASP A 50 -1.95 -6.47 -2.38
N GLU A 51 -0.70 -6.67 -2.82
CA GLU A 51 0.05 -7.88 -2.53
C GLU A 51 0.34 -8.05 -1.03
N PHE A 52 0.44 -6.94 -0.29
CA PHE A 52 0.68 -6.96 1.16
C PHE A 52 -0.51 -7.58 1.91
N ASP A 53 -1.75 -7.31 1.46
CA ASP A 53 -2.96 -7.88 2.06
C ASP A 53 -3.00 -9.41 1.94
N ALA A 54 -2.43 -9.94 0.85
CA ALA A 54 -2.38 -11.36 0.55
C ALA A 54 -1.22 -12.10 1.23
N MET A 55 -0.22 -11.39 1.78
CA MET A 55 0.94 -12.00 2.43
C MET A 55 0.53 -12.84 3.65
N THR A 56 1.08 -14.02 3.76
CA THR A 56 1.00 -14.86 4.97
C THR A 56 1.81 -14.27 6.12
N ALA A 57 1.61 -14.78 7.34
CA ALA A 57 2.40 -14.35 8.50
C ALA A 57 3.90 -14.61 8.34
N ASP A 58 4.27 -15.73 7.67
CA ASP A 58 5.67 -16.08 7.43
C ASP A 58 6.30 -15.18 6.38
N GLU A 59 5.59 -14.85 5.31
CA GLU A 59 6.05 -13.89 4.29
C GLU A 59 6.25 -12.49 4.89
N LEU A 60 5.32 -12.02 5.72
CA LEU A 60 5.46 -10.76 6.44
C LEU A 60 6.68 -10.78 7.36
N THR A 61 6.87 -11.88 8.11
CA THR A 61 8.01 -12.04 9.01
C THR A 61 9.33 -12.01 8.26
N SER A 62 9.39 -12.55 7.05
CA SER A 62 10.60 -12.52 6.21
C SER A 62 10.83 -11.17 5.53
N THR A 63 9.77 -10.35 5.38
CA THR A 63 9.81 -9.08 4.67
C THR A 63 10.13 -7.91 5.59
N VAL A 64 9.57 -7.92 6.81
CA VAL A 64 9.71 -6.86 7.80
C VAL A 64 10.85 -7.17 8.77
N ASP A 65 11.92 -6.40 8.69
CA ASP A 65 13.00 -6.41 9.67
C ASP A 65 12.55 -5.62 10.92
N PRO A 66 12.46 -6.24 12.09
CA PRO A 66 12.05 -5.55 13.31
C PRO A 66 13.04 -4.48 13.76
N ASP A 67 14.31 -4.58 13.35
CA ASP A 67 15.37 -3.64 13.71
C ASP A 67 15.40 -2.42 12.78
N ASP A 68 14.94 -2.56 11.52
CA ASP A 68 14.76 -1.44 10.59
C ASP A 68 13.53 -1.64 9.69
N PRO A 69 12.31 -1.44 10.23
CA PRO A 69 11.08 -1.58 9.46
C PRO A 69 10.92 -0.47 8.39
N ILE A 70 11.60 0.68 8.55
CA ILE A 70 11.62 1.74 7.55
C ILE A 70 12.41 1.31 6.31
N ALA A 71 13.60 0.70 6.50
CA ALA A 71 14.34 0.14 5.38
C ALA A 71 13.57 -0.99 4.69
N SER A 72 12.80 -1.79 5.44
CA SER A 72 11.93 -2.83 4.88
C SER A 72 10.85 -2.23 3.99
N LEU A 73 10.17 -1.18 4.44
CA LEU A 73 9.19 -0.45 3.63
C LEU A 73 9.84 0.16 2.38
N LEU A 74 11.00 0.82 2.51
CA LEU A 74 11.71 1.41 1.38
C LEU A 74 12.13 0.36 0.35
N ARG A 75 12.57 -0.82 0.78
CA ARG A 75 12.87 -1.94 -0.13
C ARG A 75 11.62 -2.37 -0.92
N MET A 76 10.46 -2.44 -0.26
CA MET A 76 9.19 -2.74 -0.93
C MET A 76 8.82 -1.66 -1.96
N VAL A 77 8.85 -0.40 -1.56
CA VAL A 77 8.53 0.75 -2.44
C VAL A 77 9.43 0.75 -3.67
N ARG A 78 10.76 0.65 -3.49
CA ARG A 78 11.73 0.60 -4.60
C ARG A 78 11.52 -0.59 -5.52
N ARG A 79 11.09 -1.75 -4.97
CA ARG A 79 10.75 -2.93 -5.80
C ARG A 79 9.56 -2.66 -6.70
N TYR A 80 8.55 -1.91 -6.24
CA TYR A 80 7.42 -1.49 -7.08
C TYR A 80 7.84 -0.49 -8.15
N GLU A 81 8.75 0.44 -7.84
CA GLU A 81 9.28 1.40 -8.81
C GLU A 81 10.16 0.75 -9.90
N ALA A 82 10.88 -0.32 -9.53
CA ALA A 82 11.85 -0.99 -10.41
C ALA A 82 11.24 -2.09 -11.29
N ARG A 83 9.92 -2.24 -11.38
CA ARG A 83 9.29 -3.26 -12.24
C ARG A 83 9.32 -2.83 -13.71
N PRO A 84 10.32 -3.29 -14.52
CA PRO A 84 10.45 -2.89 -15.93
C PRO A 84 9.37 -3.51 -16.81
N GLU A 85 8.79 -4.62 -16.39
CA GLU A 85 7.80 -5.41 -17.14
C GLU A 85 6.48 -4.63 -17.34
N GLU A 86 6.18 -3.69 -16.44
CA GLU A 86 4.99 -2.84 -16.50
C GLU A 86 5.24 -1.54 -17.30
N ILE A 87 6.50 -1.24 -17.67
CA ILE A 87 6.89 0.00 -18.38
C ILE A 87 7.11 -0.26 -19.89
N SER A 88 7.02 -1.50 -20.36
CA SER A 88 7.43 -1.87 -21.73
C SER A 88 6.63 -1.23 -22.86
N ASP A 89 5.45 -0.67 -22.57
CA ASP A 89 4.58 -0.01 -23.55
C ASP A 89 4.33 1.50 -23.25
N GLY A 90 5.06 2.08 -22.29
CA GLY A 90 4.92 3.49 -21.89
C GLY A 90 3.73 3.74 -20.96
N ARG A 91 3.05 2.71 -20.49
CA ARG A 91 1.97 2.84 -19.49
C ARG A 91 2.52 3.05 -18.10
N VAL A 92 1.80 3.85 -17.31
CA VAL A 92 2.04 3.98 -15.86
C VAL A 92 1.79 2.63 -15.21
N PRO A 93 2.68 2.10 -14.34
CA PRO A 93 2.45 0.86 -13.61
C PRO A 93 1.09 0.87 -12.90
N ASP A 94 0.34 -0.23 -12.93
CA ASP A 94 -1.02 -0.31 -12.40
C ASP A 94 -1.11 0.08 -10.93
N ALA A 95 -0.06 -0.20 -10.15
CA ALA A 95 0.05 0.26 -8.77
C ALA A 95 -0.09 1.79 -8.64
N TRP A 96 0.44 2.55 -9.59
CA TRP A 96 0.40 4.02 -9.59
C TRP A 96 -0.85 4.61 -10.23
N ARG A 97 -1.52 3.87 -11.13
CA ARG A 97 -2.82 4.26 -11.72
C ARG A 97 -3.91 4.37 -10.65
N ARG A 98 -3.80 3.61 -9.56
CA ARG A 98 -4.77 3.64 -8.44
C ARG A 98 -4.68 4.90 -7.59
N VAL A 99 -3.51 5.50 -7.51
CA VAL A 99 -3.20 6.59 -6.56
C VAL A 99 -4.12 7.81 -6.71
N PRO A 100 -4.48 8.28 -7.91
CA PRO A 100 -5.45 9.37 -8.05
C PRO A 100 -6.76 9.10 -7.32
N PHE A 101 -7.29 7.88 -7.42
CA PHE A 101 -8.56 7.50 -6.78
C PHE A 101 -8.47 7.51 -5.25
N PHE A 102 -7.30 7.22 -4.66
CA PHE A 102 -7.08 7.28 -3.22
C PHE A 102 -7.33 8.67 -2.63
N PHE A 103 -7.05 9.71 -3.40
CA PHE A 103 -7.10 11.09 -2.92
C PHE A 103 -8.24 11.91 -3.52
N THR A 104 -8.90 11.43 -4.58
CA THR A 104 -10.01 12.15 -5.23
C THR A 104 -11.37 11.53 -4.95
N VAL A 105 -11.46 10.25 -4.53
CA VAL A 105 -12.73 9.55 -4.27
C VAL A 105 -12.87 9.27 -2.78
N PRO A 106 -13.82 9.94 -2.07
CA PRO A 106 -13.94 9.82 -0.61
C PRO A 106 -14.15 8.40 -0.08
N SER A 107 -14.97 7.57 -0.78
CA SER A 107 -15.21 6.18 -0.36
C SER A 107 -13.95 5.31 -0.51
N VAL A 108 -13.16 5.53 -1.55
CA VAL A 108 -11.87 4.84 -1.75
C VAL A 108 -10.87 5.28 -0.70
N ARG A 109 -10.81 6.58 -0.35
CA ARG A 109 -9.97 7.06 0.75
C ARG A 109 -10.34 6.41 2.08
N ALA A 110 -11.63 6.28 2.39
CA ALA A 110 -12.07 5.60 3.61
C ALA A 110 -11.65 4.13 3.65
N ALA A 111 -11.79 3.42 2.53
CA ALA A 111 -11.36 2.03 2.39
C ALA A 111 -9.83 1.90 2.54
N LEU A 112 -9.04 2.82 1.94
CA LEU A 112 -7.58 2.87 2.08
C LEU A 112 -7.15 3.05 3.53
N LEU A 113 -7.78 3.97 4.27
CA LEU A 113 -7.47 4.19 5.71
C LEU A 113 -7.80 2.96 6.55
N SER A 114 -8.89 2.24 6.23
CA SER A 114 -9.26 0.98 6.88
C SER A 114 -8.23 -0.13 6.59
N SER A 115 -7.79 -0.25 5.34
CA SER A 115 -6.73 -1.20 4.94
C SER A 115 -5.41 -0.86 5.65
N ALA A 116 -5.04 0.41 5.72
CA ALA A 116 -3.84 0.87 6.43
C ALA A 116 -3.88 0.52 7.93
N ASP A 117 -5.02 0.70 8.61
CA ASP A 117 -5.17 0.28 10.01
C ASP A 117 -5.03 -1.24 10.16
N ALA A 118 -5.62 -2.02 9.24
CA ALA A 118 -5.47 -3.48 9.23
C ALA A 118 -4.00 -3.89 9.01
N ALA A 119 -3.31 -3.27 8.05
CA ALA A 119 -1.89 -3.49 7.79
C ALA A 119 -1.04 -3.18 9.02
N SER A 120 -1.27 -2.04 9.67
CA SER A 120 -0.51 -1.67 10.88
C SER A 120 -0.71 -2.65 12.03
N LYS A 121 -1.91 -3.24 12.18
CA LYS A 121 -2.18 -4.31 13.17
C LYS A 121 -1.40 -5.59 12.87
N ARG A 122 -1.15 -5.90 11.60
CA ARG A 122 -0.34 -7.06 11.20
C ARG A 122 1.16 -6.81 11.39
N ILE A 123 1.64 -5.57 11.22
CA ILE A 123 3.05 -5.17 11.38
C ILE A 123 3.44 -5.05 12.85
N ALA A 124 2.55 -4.56 13.72
CA ALA A 124 2.85 -4.31 15.13
C ALA A 124 3.49 -5.48 15.88
N PRO A 125 3.00 -6.75 15.76
CA PRO A 125 3.64 -7.88 16.40
C PRO A 125 5.07 -8.17 15.90
N LEU A 126 5.38 -7.79 14.66
CA LEU A 126 6.72 -7.96 14.07
C LEU A 126 7.69 -6.94 14.66
N ILE A 127 7.27 -5.66 14.78
CA ILE A 127 8.07 -4.62 15.46
C ILE A 127 8.27 -4.99 16.93
N ALA A 128 7.28 -5.57 17.60
CA ALA A 128 7.38 -6.00 19.00
C ALA A 128 8.35 -7.17 19.23
N ARG A 129 8.90 -7.79 18.17
CA ARG A 129 9.98 -8.79 18.29
C ARG A 129 11.33 -8.14 18.60
N ASN A 130 11.48 -6.85 18.36
CA ASN A 130 12.58 -6.06 18.88
C ASN A 130 12.31 -5.73 20.35
N ASP A 131 13.12 -6.28 21.26
CA ASP A 131 12.97 -6.16 22.72
C ASP A 131 13.07 -4.71 23.22
N ALA A 132 13.50 -3.76 22.37
CA ALA A 132 13.54 -2.34 22.69
C ALA A 132 12.13 -1.70 22.80
N PHE A 133 11.09 -2.36 22.27
CA PHE A 133 9.73 -1.79 22.21
C PHE A 133 8.73 -2.67 22.95
N THR A 134 7.94 -2.05 23.82
CA THR A 134 6.75 -2.69 24.38
C THR A 134 5.68 -2.91 23.27
N PRO A 135 4.74 -3.85 23.45
CA PRO A 135 3.65 -4.06 22.48
C PRO A 135 2.85 -2.78 22.16
N SER A 136 2.66 -1.91 23.15
CA SER A 136 1.97 -0.62 22.95
C SER A 136 2.78 0.34 22.09
N GLN A 137 4.09 0.42 22.32
CA GLN A 137 5.01 1.22 21.50
C GLN A 137 5.07 0.69 20.07
N ALA A 138 5.22 -0.63 19.90
CA ALA A 138 5.21 -1.28 18.59
C ALA A 138 3.91 -0.99 17.82
N ARG A 139 2.76 -0.95 18.50
CA ARG A 139 1.47 -0.59 17.89
C ARG A 139 1.43 0.87 17.41
N VAL A 140 1.95 1.80 18.21
CA VAL A 140 2.04 3.23 17.84
C VAL A 140 3.02 3.41 16.68
N LEU A 141 4.19 2.78 16.74
CA LEU A 141 5.22 2.86 15.71
C LEU A 141 4.74 2.27 14.37
N SER A 142 4.03 1.13 14.40
CA SER A 142 3.47 0.55 13.18
C SER A 142 2.42 1.44 12.52
N ASN A 143 1.59 2.13 13.31
CA ASN A 143 0.69 3.14 12.78
C ASN A 143 1.46 4.32 12.17
N ALA A 144 2.45 4.86 12.90
CA ALA A 144 3.25 5.98 12.40
C ALA A 144 3.95 5.62 11.07
N LEU A 145 4.47 4.39 10.95
CA LEU A 145 5.06 3.89 9.71
C LEU A 145 4.04 3.81 8.58
N THR A 146 2.90 3.16 8.81
CA THR A 146 1.88 2.92 7.78
C THR A 146 1.22 4.22 7.32
N PHE A 147 0.78 5.06 8.27
CA PHE A 147 0.15 6.33 7.91
C PHE A 147 1.17 7.36 7.41
N GLY A 148 2.42 7.30 7.88
CA GLY A 148 3.52 8.11 7.33
C GLY A 148 3.79 7.77 5.86
N TYR A 149 3.72 6.50 5.48
CA TYR A 149 3.76 6.08 4.08
C TYR A 149 2.60 6.67 3.27
N LEU A 150 1.36 6.62 3.78
CA LEU A 150 0.20 7.21 3.08
C LEU A 150 0.33 8.72 2.89
N VAL A 151 0.85 9.44 3.89
CA VAL A 151 1.12 10.89 3.76
C VAL A 151 2.19 11.13 2.69
N SER A 152 3.26 10.32 2.66
CA SER A 152 4.31 10.44 1.63
C SER A 152 3.76 10.18 0.23
N LEU A 153 2.83 9.23 0.08
CA LEU A 153 2.14 8.94 -1.17
C LEU A 153 1.23 10.10 -1.60
N GLU A 154 0.53 10.74 -0.66
CA GLU A 154 -0.32 11.91 -0.91
C GLU A 154 0.53 13.11 -1.37
N LEU A 155 1.65 13.38 -0.71
CA LEU A 155 2.59 14.44 -1.07
C LEU A 155 3.20 14.18 -2.46
N TRP A 156 3.64 12.96 -2.73
CA TRP A 156 4.13 12.56 -4.05
C TRP A 156 3.11 12.79 -5.16
N PHE A 157 1.85 12.42 -4.91
CA PHE A 157 0.76 12.65 -5.86
C PHE A 157 0.48 14.14 -6.08
N SER A 158 0.39 14.92 -4.99
CA SER A 158 0.08 16.34 -5.01
C SER A 158 1.19 17.18 -5.66
N ASP A 159 2.44 16.74 -5.54
CA ASP A 159 3.62 17.37 -6.15
C ASP A 159 3.82 17.00 -7.64
N GLY A 160 2.85 16.32 -8.23
CA GLY A 160 2.87 15.94 -9.64
C GLY A 160 3.82 14.78 -9.97
N ARG A 161 4.26 14.01 -8.97
CA ARG A 161 5.10 12.83 -9.17
C ARG A 161 6.46 13.13 -9.80
N ILE A 162 7.05 14.27 -9.44
CA ILE A 162 8.31 14.80 -10.06
C ILE A 162 9.56 14.05 -9.62
N ARG A 163 9.54 13.36 -8.48
CA ARG A 163 10.65 12.53 -7.96
C ARG A 163 10.13 11.10 -7.71
N PRO A 164 11.02 10.10 -7.56
CA PRO A 164 10.62 8.77 -7.11
C PRO A 164 9.85 8.80 -5.81
N ILE A 165 8.81 7.95 -5.67
CA ILE A 165 8.04 7.86 -4.41
C ILE A 165 8.93 7.46 -3.22
N ALA A 166 9.97 6.65 -3.46
CA ALA A 166 10.93 6.27 -2.43
C ALA A 166 11.59 7.48 -1.76
N ASP A 167 11.83 8.57 -2.49
CA ASP A 167 12.43 9.79 -1.93
C ASP A 167 11.48 10.48 -0.94
N TYR A 168 10.18 10.55 -1.27
CA TYR A 168 9.15 11.11 -0.37
C TYR A 168 8.98 10.26 0.88
N VAL A 169 9.00 8.95 0.73
CA VAL A 169 8.89 8.01 1.86
C VAL A 169 10.12 8.12 2.76
N GLU A 170 11.33 8.16 2.21
CA GLU A 170 12.57 8.30 2.97
C GLU A 170 12.65 9.64 3.70
N GLU A 171 12.28 10.73 3.03
CA GLU A 171 12.23 12.07 3.63
C GLU A 171 11.18 12.16 4.73
N GLY A 172 9.95 11.69 4.46
CA GLY A 172 8.83 11.76 5.40
C GLY A 172 9.03 10.90 6.65
N LEU A 173 9.64 9.72 6.50
CA LEU A 173 9.87 8.79 7.62
C LEU A 173 11.22 8.98 8.32
N ARG A 174 12.08 9.86 7.84
CA ARG A 174 13.40 10.13 8.45
C ARG A 174 13.33 10.47 9.95
N PRO A 175 12.37 11.28 10.44
CA PRO A 175 12.27 11.53 11.89
C PRO A 175 11.99 10.27 12.71
N LEU A 176 11.28 9.28 12.15
CA LEU A 176 11.03 8.01 12.84
C LEU A 176 12.27 7.12 12.89
N ARG A 177 13.21 7.25 11.95
CA ARG A 177 14.41 6.42 11.89
C ARG A 177 15.30 6.63 13.12
N THR A 178 15.39 7.83 13.64
CA THR A 178 16.17 8.13 14.86
C THR A 178 15.66 7.36 16.07
N LEU A 179 14.35 7.11 16.15
CA LEU A 179 13.76 6.32 17.23
C LEU A 179 14.23 4.86 17.24
N TRP A 180 14.50 4.27 16.06
CA TRP A 180 15.03 2.92 15.95
C TRP A 180 16.53 2.85 16.23
N THR A 181 17.31 3.88 15.83
CA THR A 181 18.77 3.89 16.03
C THR A 181 19.16 4.20 17.46
N ASP A 182 18.41 5.07 18.15
CA ASP A 182 18.72 5.47 19.54
C ASP A 182 18.32 4.41 20.58
N THR A 183 17.52 3.42 20.20
CA THR A 183 17.11 2.31 21.07
C THR A 183 17.97 1.06 20.92
N ALA A 184 18.94 1.05 19.98
CA ALA A 184 19.88 -0.05 19.87
C ALA A 184 20.71 -0.14 21.16
N PRO A 185 20.80 -1.31 21.83
CA PRO A 185 21.60 -1.45 23.03
C PRO A 185 23.05 -1.10 22.71
N SER A 186 23.61 -0.14 23.47
CA SER A 186 25.03 0.18 23.41
C SER A 186 25.81 -1.08 23.74
N SER A 187 26.53 -1.64 22.79
CA SER A 187 27.38 -2.82 22.91
C SER A 187 28.53 -2.59 23.87
#